data_70fbf1821ae0cfe88f9135580b085ae4
#
_entry.id   70fbf1821ae0cfe88f9135580b085ae4
#
_cell.length_a   1.000
_cell.length_b   1.000
_cell.length_c   1.000
_cell.angle_alpha   90.00
_cell.angle_beta   90.00
_cell.angle_gamma   90.00
#
_symmetry.space_group_name_H-M   'P 1'
#
loop_
_entity.id
_entity.type
_entity.pdbx_description
1 polymer ?
#
loop_
_entity_poly.entity_id
_entity_poly.type
_entity_poly.pdbx_seq_one_letter_code
_entity_poly.pdbx_strand_id
1 'polypeptide(L)'
;MLSNNIDRTPEGVLTFAGYDVTQLAKEYGTPLYLMDEARIRANCRMYLQAFRDHFGPGSLPLYASKAASFKQMYRIMAEEGMGVDVVSSGELYTALSAGFPAERIYFHGNCKTDADLAYGVSQGIGFFVADNREELLALEKTAAEANVTQKILLRVTPGIDPHTYEAVSTGKVDSKFGAAVETGQAMELVKLALTLPHLDLRGLHCHVGSQVFGEDVYQRTLDIMVPFLASIREETGVTLSDLNLGGGYGVRYTA
;
A
#
# COMPACT_ATOMS: atom_id res chain seq x y z
N MET A 1 -24.68 8.74 14.60
CA MET A 1 -23.38 9.31 15.01
C MET A 1 -22.32 8.81 14.05
N LEU A 2 -21.51 9.67 13.46
CA LEU A 2 -20.53 9.32 12.40
C LEU A 2 -19.38 8.44 12.92
N SER A 3 -19.09 8.52 14.21
CA SER A 3 -18.03 7.77 14.86
C SER A 3 -18.33 7.64 16.35
N ASN A 4 -17.91 6.53 16.95
CA ASN A 4 -18.12 6.25 18.38
C ASN A 4 -17.20 7.05 19.31
N ASN A 5 -16.28 7.83 18.78
CA ASN A 5 -15.42 8.74 19.53
C ASN A 5 -15.81 10.23 19.40
N ILE A 6 -16.96 10.50 18.79
CA ILE A 6 -17.57 11.85 18.72
C ILE A 6 -18.84 11.84 19.57
N ASP A 7 -18.91 12.74 20.54
CA ASP A 7 -20.05 12.85 21.45
C ASP A 7 -20.30 14.32 21.85
N ARG A 8 -21.23 14.54 22.76
CA ARG A 8 -21.56 15.85 23.34
C ARG A 8 -21.62 15.75 24.85
N THR A 9 -21.15 16.80 25.52
CA THR A 9 -21.40 16.97 26.97
C THR A 9 -22.89 17.24 27.23
N PRO A 10 -23.35 17.12 28.49
CA PRO A 10 -24.70 17.50 28.87
C PRO A 10 -25.07 18.94 28.50
N GLU A 11 -24.08 19.84 28.46
CA GLU A 11 -24.19 21.25 28.07
C GLU A 11 -24.19 21.45 26.54
N GLY A 12 -24.05 20.36 25.76
CA GLY A 12 -24.12 20.38 24.30
C GLY A 12 -22.78 20.66 23.60
N VAL A 13 -21.66 20.71 24.33
CA VAL A 13 -20.34 20.91 23.75
C VAL A 13 -19.88 19.65 23.04
N LEU A 14 -19.38 19.79 21.82
CA LEU A 14 -18.83 18.67 21.03
C LEU A 14 -17.54 18.14 21.67
N THR A 15 -17.44 16.83 21.80
CA THR A 15 -16.24 16.15 22.24
C THR A 15 -15.69 15.22 21.17
N PHE A 16 -14.37 15.08 21.11
CA PHE A 16 -13.66 14.10 20.28
C PHE A 16 -12.75 13.27 21.18
N ALA A 17 -12.93 11.95 21.17
CA ALA A 17 -12.23 11.03 22.07
C ALA A 17 -12.29 11.45 23.55
N GLY A 18 -13.43 12.03 23.99
CA GLY A 18 -13.66 12.51 25.36
C GLY A 18 -13.14 13.91 25.67
N TYR A 19 -12.46 14.57 24.74
CA TYR A 19 -11.92 15.92 24.91
C TYR A 19 -12.84 16.98 24.32
N ASP A 20 -13.02 18.10 25.02
CA ASP A 20 -13.74 19.27 24.53
C ASP A 20 -13.00 19.93 23.36
N VAL A 21 -13.60 19.90 22.16
CA VAL A 21 -12.95 20.42 20.95
C VAL A 21 -12.75 21.93 20.99
N THR A 22 -13.56 22.66 21.78
CA THR A 22 -13.43 24.11 21.90
C THR A 22 -12.24 24.50 22.78
N GLN A 23 -11.93 23.69 23.78
CA GLN A 23 -10.72 23.85 24.59
C GLN A 23 -9.46 23.51 23.79
N LEU A 24 -9.48 22.40 23.04
CA LEU A 24 -8.37 22.06 22.14
C LEU A 24 -8.10 23.16 21.11
N ALA A 25 -9.17 23.72 20.52
CA ALA A 25 -9.02 24.83 19.58
C ALA A 25 -8.44 26.11 20.21
N LYS A 26 -8.75 26.37 21.49
CA LYS A 26 -8.15 27.51 22.23
C LYS A 26 -6.67 27.26 22.54
N GLU A 27 -6.32 26.05 22.88
CA GLU A 27 -4.94 25.68 23.26
C GLU A 27 -4.01 25.59 22.06
N TYR A 28 -4.46 24.93 20.98
CA TYR A 28 -3.61 24.62 19.81
C TYR A 28 -3.88 25.51 18.59
N GLY A 29 -4.93 26.33 18.62
CA GLY A 29 -5.34 27.17 17.49
C GLY A 29 -6.21 26.45 16.47
N THR A 30 -6.59 27.18 15.41
CA THR A 30 -7.34 26.66 14.26
C THR A 30 -6.73 27.18 12.96
N PRO A 31 -6.79 26.41 11.85
CA PRO A 31 -7.40 25.10 11.71
C PRO A 31 -6.64 24.00 12.46
N LEU A 32 -7.35 22.99 12.97
CA LEU A 32 -6.78 21.91 13.78
C LEU A 32 -7.29 20.54 13.30
N TYR A 33 -6.38 19.62 13.03
CA TYR A 33 -6.68 18.20 12.82
C TYR A 33 -6.52 17.44 14.13
N LEU A 34 -7.55 16.69 14.51
CA LEU A 34 -7.54 15.82 15.70
C LEU A 34 -7.52 14.36 15.25
N MET A 35 -6.64 13.57 15.87
CA MET A 35 -6.57 12.13 15.65
C MET A 35 -6.69 11.40 16.98
N ASP A 36 -7.41 10.29 16.96
CA ASP A 36 -7.57 9.40 18.11
C ASP A 36 -6.57 8.24 17.98
N GLU A 37 -5.47 8.33 18.71
CA GLU A 37 -4.40 7.34 18.69
C GLU A 37 -4.89 5.95 19.14
N ALA A 38 -5.76 5.90 20.17
CA ALA A 38 -6.28 4.63 20.65
C ALA A 38 -7.08 3.90 19.56
N ARG A 39 -7.86 4.64 18.77
CA ARG A 39 -8.60 4.09 17.64
C ARG A 39 -7.69 3.67 16.49
N ILE A 40 -6.66 4.44 16.17
CA ILE A 40 -5.68 4.07 15.15
C ILE A 40 -5.02 2.74 15.53
N ARG A 41 -4.57 2.58 16.77
CA ARG A 41 -3.96 1.35 17.27
C ARG A 41 -4.94 0.17 17.26
N ALA A 42 -6.18 0.40 17.67
CA ALA A 42 -7.22 -0.63 17.62
C ALA A 42 -7.46 -1.13 16.18
N ASN A 43 -7.49 -0.23 15.19
CA ASN A 43 -7.61 -0.58 13.79
C ASN A 43 -6.39 -1.39 13.30
N CYS A 44 -5.16 -0.99 13.64
CA CYS A 44 -3.96 -1.76 13.30
C CYS A 44 -4.05 -3.21 13.83
N ARG A 45 -4.42 -3.37 15.10
CA ARG A 45 -4.56 -4.68 15.73
C ARG A 45 -5.65 -5.53 15.09
N MET A 46 -6.77 -4.92 14.69
CA MET A 46 -7.86 -5.60 13.98
C MET A 46 -7.37 -6.16 12.63
N TYR A 47 -6.65 -5.36 11.82
CA TYR A 47 -6.08 -5.82 10.56
C TYR A 47 -5.03 -6.92 10.77
N LEU A 48 -4.11 -6.73 11.71
CA LEU A 48 -3.09 -7.74 12.02
C LEU A 48 -3.71 -9.06 12.48
N GLN A 49 -4.76 -9.01 13.31
CA GLN A 49 -5.46 -10.21 13.76
C GLN A 49 -6.17 -10.90 12.59
N ALA A 50 -6.91 -10.15 11.76
CA ALA A 50 -7.59 -10.71 10.60
C ALA A 50 -6.60 -11.38 9.62
N PHE A 51 -5.44 -10.77 9.39
CA PHE A 51 -4.40 -11.35 8.54
C PHE A 51 -3.83 -12.65 9.12
N ARG A 52 -3.58 -12.70 10.43
CA ARG A 52 -3.10 -13.93 11.10
C ARG A 52 -4.12 -15.06 11.01
N ASP A 53 -5.40 -14.75 11.22
CA ASP A 53 -6.48 -15.73 11.25
C ASP A 53 -6.78 -16.33 9.88
N HIS A 54 -6.63 -15.54 8.80
CA HIS A 54 -7.03 -15.96 7.46
C HIS A 54 -5.88 -16.28 6.51
N PHE A 55 -4.71 -15.63 6.67
CA PHE A 55 -3.57 -15.78 5.75
C PHE A 55 -2.31 -16.32 6.41
N GLY A 56 -2.32 -16.50 7.73
CA GLY A 56 -1.19 -17.03 8.49
C GLY A 56 -0.13 -15.99 8.88
N PRO A 57 0.91 -16.42 9.61
CA PRO A 57 1.83 -15.50 10.30
C PRO A 57 2.80 -14.74 9.37
N GLY A 58 2.93 -15.16 8.10
CA GLY A 58 3.80 -14.49 7.12
C GLY A 58 3.14 -13.31 6.42
N SER A 59 1.84 -13.09 6.61
CA SER A 59 1.10 -12.02 5.95
C SER A 59 1.17 -10.72 6.73
N LEU A 60 1.43 -9.61 6.02
CA LEU A 60 1.66 -8.29 6.61
C LEU A 60 0.70 -7.26 6.01
N PRO A 61 -0.22 -6.67 6.79
CA PRO A 61 -0.99 -5.52 6.33
C PRO A 61 -0.11 -4.28 6.28
N LEU A 62 -0.25 -3.50 5.20
CA LEU A 62 0.49 -2.27 4.96
C LEU A 62 -0.42 -1.06 5.17
N TYR A 63 0.07 -0.05 5.88
CA TYR A 63 -0.59 1.24 5.97
C TYR A 63 -0.24 2.08 4.74
N ALA A 64 -1.25 2.52 3.99
CA ALA A 64 -1.08 3.42 2.84
C ALA A 64 -0.80 4.85 3.35
N SER A 65 0.47 5.25 3.37
CA SER A 65 0.92 6.49 4.01
C SER A 65 0.40 7.75 3.35
N LYS A 66 -0.01 7.70 2.07
CA LYS A 66 -0.67 8.80 1.37
C LYS A 66 -1.94 9.32 2.05
N ALA A 67 -2.56 8.52 2.92
CA ALA A 67 -3.74 8.93 3.69
C ALA A 67 -3.40 9.97 4.77
N ALA A 68 -2.27 9.79 5.48
CA ALA A 68 -1.76 10.76 6.46
C ALA A 68 -0.28 10.45 6.75
N SER A 69 0.63 11.25 6.18
CA SER A 69 2.08 11.02 6.25
C SER A 69 2.73 12.01 7.21
N PHE A 70 2.91 11.62 8.46
CA PHE A 70 3.65 12.36 9.49
C PHE A 70 4.30 11.41 10.49
N LYS A 71 5.38 11.86 11.15
CA LYS A 71 6.26 10.98 11.95
C LYS A 71 5.55 10.14 13.00
N GLN A 72 4.57 10.72 13.72
CA GLN A 72 3.85 9.97 14.77
C GLN A 72 3.04 8.81 14.20
N MET A 73 2.45 8.97 13.00
CA MET A 73 1.74 7.88 12.34
C MET A 73 2.69 6.70 12.06
N TYR A 74 3.87 6.97 11.52
CA TYR A 74 4.86 5.91 11.26
C TYR A 74 5.35 5.23 12.54
N ARG A 75 5.51 5.98 13.65
CA ARG A 75 5.86 5.38 14.96
C ARG A 75 4.76 4.43 15.42
N ILE A 76 3.50 4.85 15.36
CA ILE A 76 2.36 3.99 15.71
C ILE A 76 2.35 2.73 14.84
N MET A 77 2.51 2.86 13.53
CA MET A 77 2.56 1.70 12.62
C MET A 77 3.72 0.76 12.96
N ALA A 78 4.90 1.29 13.27
CA ALA A 78 6.06 0.50 13.64
C ALA A 78 5.83 -0.27 14.95
N GLU A 79 5.31 0.40 15.98
CA GLU A 79 5.03 -0.14 17.30
C GLU A 79 3.94 -1.23 17.27
N GLU A 80 2.90 -1.04 16.46
CA GLU A 80 1.85 -2.04 16.27
C GLU A 80 2.25 -3.21 15.35
N GLY A 81 3.40 -3.12 14.67
CA GLY A 81 3.91 -4.20 13.81
C GLY A 81 3.37 -4.18 12.37
N MET A 82 2.77 -3.08 11.93
CA MET A 82 2.35 -2.89 10.53
C MET A 82 3.54 -2.71 9.59
N GLY A 83 3.36 -2.99 8.30
CA GLY A 83 4.20 -2.42 7.25
C GLY A 83 3.63 -1.09 6.77
N VAL A 84 4.36 -0.41 5.89
CA VAL A 84 3.90 0.83 5.24
C VAL A 84 4.12 0.80 3.74
N ASP A 85 3.19 1.40 3.03
CA ASP A 85 3.23 1.69 1.61
C ASP A 85 3.53 3.19 1.45
N VAL A 86 4.67 3.53 0.86
CA VAL A 86 5.08 4.89 0.54
C VAL A 86 5.02 5.13 -0.96
N VAL A 87 4.65 6.32 -1.39
CA VAL A 87 4.48 6.67 -2.82
C VAL A 87 5.38 7.80 -3.30
N SER A 88 6.27 8.27 -2.44
CA SER A 88 7.27 9.29 -2.77
C SER A 88 8.50 9.19 -1.86
N SER A 89 9.63 9.75 -2.33
CA SER A 89 10.83 9.89 -1.50
C SER A 89 10.60 10.74 -0.25
N GLY A 90 9.67 11.70 -0.28
CA GLY A 90 9.27 12.49 0.89
C GLY A 90 8.57 11.65 1.97
N GLU A 91 7.67 10.75 1.58
CA GLU A 91 7.06 9.80 2.50
C GLU A 91 8.07 8.80 3.05
N LEU A 92 8.96 8.27 2.18
CA LEU A 92 10.06 7.40 2.59
C LEU A 92 10.98 8.10 3.61
N TYR A 93 11.40 9.33 3.33
CA TYR A 93 12.20 10.14 4.26
C TYR A 93 11.49 10.33 5.60
N THR A 94 10.19 10.61 5.58
CA THR A 94 9.40 10.83 6.80
C THR A 94 9.31 9.56 7.64
N ALA A 95 9.08 8.40 7.01
CA ALA A 95 9.04 7.09 7.65
C ALA A 95 10.39 6.77 8.32
N LEU A 96 11.48 6.85 7.58
CA LEU A 96 12.83 6.59 8.09
C LEU A 96 13.23 7.57 9.21
N SER A 97 12.89 8.86 9.06
CA SER A 97 13.11 9.88 10.10
C SER A 97 12.29 9.66 11.38
N ALA A 98 11.23 8.86 11.29
CA ALA A 98 10.44 8.43 12.45
C ALA A 98 11.00 7.17 13.13
N GLY A 99 12.02 6.54 12.54
CA GLY A 99 12.61 5.27 12.99
C GLY A 99 11.83 4.04 12.50
N PHE A 100 11.05 4.17 11.42
CA PHE A 100 10.33 3.03 10.86
C PHE A 100 11.32 2.02 10.26
N PRO A 101 11.15 0.68 10.50
CA PRO A 101 12.03 -0.36 9.97
C PRO A 101 12.00 -0.40 8.43
N ALA A 102 13.14 -0.18 7.79
CA ALA A 102 13.23 -0.08 6.32
C ALA A 102 12.74 -1.35 5.62
N GLU A 103 12.99 -2.53 6.18
CA GLU A 103 12.59 -3.82 5.64
C GLU A 103 11.07 -4.05 5.57
N ARG A 104 10.28 -3.21 6.25
CA ARG A 104 8.81 -3.22 6.22
C ARG A 104 8.21 -2.10 5.36
N ILE A 105 9.04 -1.41 4.58
CA ILE A 105 8.62 -0.35 3.65
C ILE A 105 8.47 -0.92 2.25
N TYR A 106 7.33 -0.63 1.61
CA TYR A 106 7.03 -0.92 0.22
C TYR A 106 6.91 0.40 -0.55
N PHE A 107 7.74 0.60 -1.58
CA PHE A 107 7.74 1.83 -2.36
C PHE A 107 6.94 1.67 -3.63
N HIS A 108 5.75 2.25 -3.64
CA HIS A 108 4.80 2.30 -4.75
C HIS A 108 4.96 3.57 -5.60
N GLY A 109 4.05 3.75 -6.56
CA GLY A 109 3.99 4.91 -7.46
C GLY A 109 4.42 4.55 -8.88
N ASN A 110 3.85 5.25 -9.87
CA ASN A 110 4.02 4.97 -11.29
C ASN A 110 5.04 5.89 -11.99
N CYS A 111 5.69 6.76 -11.24
CA CYS A 111 6.58 7.79 -11.78
C CYS A 111 7.79 8.02 -10.86
N LYS A 112 8.38 6.91 -10.36
CA LYS A 112 9.60 6.99 -9.58
C LYS A 112 10.75 7.49 -10.46
N THR A 113 11.44 8.52 -10.01
CA THR A 113 12.63 9.03 -10.68
C THR A 113 13.86 8.19 -10.32
N ASP A 114 14.96 8.32 -11.07
CA ASP A 114 16.23 7.67 -10.74
C ASP A 114 16.70 8.03 -9.32
N ALA A 115 16.44 9.26 -8.88
CA ALA A 115 16.77 9.71 -7.52
C ALA A 115 15.92 8.99 -6.45
N ASP A 116 14.63 8.76 -6.72
CA ASP A 116 13.75 7.99 -5.82
C ASP A 116 14.23 6.53 -5.71
N LEU A 117 14.58 5.91 -6.85
CA LEU A 117 15.10 4.55 -6.88
C LEU A 117 16.43 4.45 -6.11
N ALA A 118 17.37 5.33 -6.40
CA ALA A 118 18.66 5.37 -5.72
C ALA A 118 18.51 5.60 -4.20
N TYR A 119 17.60 6.48 -3.79
CA TYR A 119 17.32 6.71 -2.39
C TYR A 119 16.75 5.47 -1.72
N GLY A 120 15.72 4.85 -2.28
CA GLY A 120 15.11 3.64 -1.71
C GLY A 120 16.11 2.47 -1.60
N VAL A 121 16.90 2.22 -2.64
CA VAL A 121 17.96 1.19 -2.63
C VAL A 121 19.02 1.49 -1.56
N SER A 122 19.49 2.75 -1.47
CA SER A 122 20.51 3.14 -0.47
C SER A 122 20.04 3.00 0.97
N GLN A 123 18.73 3.10 1.21
CA GLN A 123 18.14 2.95 2.55
C GLN A 123 17.78 1.50 2.88
N GLY A 124 17.97 0.55 1.95
CA GLY A 124 17.69 -0.86 2.17
C GLY A 124 16.21 -1.16 2.44
N ILE A 125 15.31 -0.50 1.71
CA ILE A 125 13.87 -0.75 1.89
C ILE A 125 13.49 -2.18 1.52
N GLY A 126 12.39 -2.66 2.11
CA GLY A 126 11.93 -4.03 1.90
C GLY A 126 11.61 -4.34 0.45
N PHE A 127 10.75 -3.53 -0.17
CA PHE A 127 10.26 -3.80 -1.52
C PHE A 127 10.09 -2.52 -2.35
N PHE A 128 10.37 -2.64 -3.66
CA PHE A 128 9.78 -1.76 -4.64
C PHE A 128 8.59 -2.44 -5.31
N VAL A 129 7.53 -1.68 -5.58
CA VAL A 129 6.44 -2.12 -6.44
C VAL A 129 6.65 -1.47 -7.80
N ALA A 130 7.24 -2.22 -8.72
CA ALA A 130 7.59 -1.77 -10.05
C ALA A 130 6.36 -1.70 -10.96
N ASP A 131 6.20 -0.61 -11.67
CA ASP A 131 4.98 -0.30 -12.42
C ASP A 131 5.11 -0.59 -13.92
N ASN A 132 6.32 -0.54 -14.48
CA ASN A 132 6.56 -0.67 -15.91
C ASN A 132 7.99 -1.16 -16.23
N ARG A 133 8.25 -1.35 -17.54
CA ARG A 133 9.52 -1.86 -18.06
C ARG A 133 10.70 -0.92 -17.76
N GLU A 134 10.51 0.36 -17.98
CA GLU A 134 11.54 1.39 -17.84
C GLU A 134 11.99 1.46 -16.37
N GLU A 135 11.06 1.39 -15.44
CA GLU A 135 11.35 1.36 -14.01
C GLU A 135 12.13 0.09 -13.63
N LEU A 136 11.76 -1.09 -14.14
CA LEU A 136 12.50 -2.33 -13.90
C LEU A 136 13.96 -2.21 -14.33
N LEU A 137 14.22 -1.68 -15.51
CA LEU A 137 15.59 -1.52 -16.04
C LEU A 137 16.39 -0.48 -15.24
N ALA A 138 15.74 0.64 -14.85
CA ALA A 138 16.38 1.66 -14.03
C ALA A 138 16.70 1.12 -12.62
N LEU A 139 15.78 0.35 -12.03
CA LEU A 139 15.97 -0.26 -10.71
C LEU A 139 17.06 -1.34 -10.74
N GLU A 140 17.10 -2.18 -11.78
CA GLU A 140 18.18 -3.15 -12.00
C GLU A 140 19.55 -2.46 -12.02
N LYS A 141 19.68 -1.39 -12.82
CA LYS A 141 20.90 -0.62 -12.89
C LYS A 141 21.31 -0.06 -11.52
N THR A 142 20.35 0.54 -10.81
CA THR A 142 20.59 1.12 -9.49
C THR A 142 21.01 0.06 -8.46
N ALA A 143 20.36 -1.09 -8.45
CA ALA A 143 20.67 -2.20 -7.56
C ALA A 143 22.06 -2.79 -7.88
N ALA A 144 22.41 -2.94 -9.17
CA ALA A 144 23.71 -3.39 -9.61
C ALA A 144 24.84 -2.45 -9.17
N GLU A 145 24.66 -1.13 -9.36
CA GLU A 145 25.61 -0.09 -8.93
C GLU A 145 25.82 -0.10 -7.41
N ALA A 146 24.76 -0.41 -6.64
CA ALA A 146 24.83 -0.56 -5.18
C ALA A 146 25.32 -1.94 -4.73
N ASN A 147 25.50 -2.90 -5.66
CA ASN A 147 25.86 -4.31 -5.40
C ASN A 147 24.90 -4.99 -4.40
N VAL A 148 23.60 -4.81 -4.60
CA VAL A 148 22.53 -5.43 -3.80
C VAL A 148 21.54 -6.16 -4.69
N THR A 149 20.79 -7.11 -4.12
CA THR A 149 19.61 -7.69 -4.76
C THR A 149 18.35 -7.12 -4.10
N GLN A 150 17.59 -6.36 -4.89
CA GLN A 150 16.39 -5.68 -4.41
C GLN A 150 15.14 -6.53 -4.64
N LYS A 151 14.37 -6.76 -3.57
CA LYS A 151 13.06 -7.41 -3.69
C LYS A 151 12.05 -6.50 -4.37
N ILE A 152 11.26 -7.10 -5.27
CA ILE A 152 10.22 -6.37 -6.00
C ILE A 152 8.89 -7.13 -6.02
N LEU A 153 7.81 -6.38 -6.13
CA LEU A 153 6.52 -6.82 -6.65
C LEU A 153 6.29 -6.14 -8.00
N LEU A 154 5.66 -6.82 -8.94
CA LEU A 154 5.19 -6.19 -10.17
C LEU A 154 3.75 -5.73 -9.98
N ARG A 155 3.47 -4.47 -10.33
CA ARG A 155 2.11 -3.98 -10.40
C ARG A 155 1.46 -4.42 -11.69
N VAL A 156 0.33 -5.11 -11.55
CA VAL A 156 -0.47 -5.59 -12.69
C VAL A 156 -1.91 -5.10 -12.58
N THR A 157 -2.57 -5.03 -13.72
CA THR A 157 -3.96 -4.58 -13.81
C THR A 157 -4.82 -5.76 -14.23
N PRO A 158 -5.74 -6.23 -13.35
CA PRO A 158 -6.58 -7.40 -13.63
C PRO A 158 -7.75 -7.12 -14.58
N GLY A 159 -8.00 -5.87 -15.01
CA GLY A 159 -9.10 -5.54 -15.91
C GLY A 159 -10.48 -5.47 -15.25
N ILE A 160 -10.53 -5.25 -13.94
CA ILE A 160 -11.78 -5.18 -13.17
C ILE A 160 -12.29 -3.74 -13.07
N ASP A 161 -13.58 -3.54 -13.38
CA ASP A 161 -14.30 -2.32 -13.06
C ASP A 161 -14.89 -2.46 -11.65
N PRO A 162 -14.44 -1.63 -10.68
CA PRO A 162 -14.91 -1.69 -9.30
C PRO A 162 -16.26 -0.99 -9.09
N HIS A 163 -16.92 -0.48 -10.15
CA HIS A 163 -18.15 0.29 -10.07
C HIS A 163 -18.10 1.46 -9.09
N THR A 164 -16.95 2.14 -9.03
CA THR A 164 -16.73 3.35 -8.22
C THR A 164 -16.64 4.59 -9.13
N TYR A 165 -16.35 5.75 -8.54
CA TYR A 165 -16.10 6.95 -9.34
C TYR A 165 -14.94 6.74 -10.31
N GLU A 166 -15.11 7.13 -11.57
CA GLU A 166 -14.14 6.93 -12.64
C GLU A 166 -12.73 7.45 -12.28
N ALA A 167 -12.66 8.59 -11.62
CA ALA A 167 -11.41 9.20 -11.18
C ALA A 167 -10.59 8.34 -10.17
N VAL A 168 -11.21 7.39 -9.50
CA VAL A 168 -10.56 6.50 -8.49
C VAL A 168 -10.57 5.03 -8.89
N SER A 169 -11.04 4.70 -10.11
CA SER A 169 -10.97 3.36 -10.68
C SER A 169 -9.57 3.14 -11.28
N THR A 170 -8.84 2.14 -10.79
CA THR A 170 -7.46 1.83 -11.20
C THR A 170 -7.29 0.40 -11.70
N GLY A 171 -8.36 -0.38 -11.74
CA GLY A 171 -8.35 -1.78 -12.16
C GLY A 171 -8.61 -2.02 -13.65
N LYS A 172 -8.93 -1.00 -14.43
CA LYS A 172 -9.25 -1.12 -15.86
C LYS A 172 -7.98 -1.33 -16.70
N VAL A 173 -8.12 -2.00 -17.85
CA VAL A 173 -7.02 -2.34 -18.78
C VAL A 173 -6.25 -1.10 -19.25
N ASP A 174 -6.94 0.03 -19.44
CA ASP A 174 -6.37 1.32 -19.85
C ASP A 174 -5.93 2.22 -18.68
N SER A 175 -5.77 1.64 -17.49
CA SER A 175 -5.26 2.35 -16.33
C SER A 175 -3.84 2.86 -16.57
N LYS A 176 -3.55 4.04 -16.00
CA LYS A 176 -2.17 4.60 -15.97
C LYS A 176 -1.21 3.80 -15.08
N PHE A 177 -1.67 2.75 -14.41
CA PHE A 177 -0.92 1.96 -13.45
C PHE A 177 -0.80 0.51 -13.90
N GLY A 178 0.43 -0.03 -13.82
CA GLY A 178 0.70 -1.44 -13.98
C GLY A 178 0.51 -1.96 -15.41
N ALA A 179 0.86 -3.21 -15.60
CA ALA A 179 0.70 -3.92 -16.87
C ALA A 179 -0.58 -4.77 -16.88
N ALA A 180 -1.30 -4.75 -17.98
CA ALA A 180 -2.54 -5.50 -18.12
C ALA A 180 -2.27 -7.02 -18.19
N VAL A 181 -3.03 -7.80 -17.41
CA VAL A 181 -2.98 -9.26 -17.43
C VAL A 181 -3.59 -9.78 -18.74
N GLU A 182 -4.73 -9.25 -19.13
CA GLU A 182 -5.51 -9.68 -20.30
C GLU A 182 -4.75 -9.56 -21.62
N THR A 183 -3.93 -8.51 -21.77
CA THR A 183 -3.17 -8.25 -23.01
C THR A 183 -1.86 -9.04 -23.12
N GLY A 184 -1.46 -9.75 -22.07
CA GLY A 184 -0.17 -10.45 -21.99
C GLY A 184 1.00 -9.57 -21.54
N GLN A 185 0.86 -8.26 -21.45
CA GLN A 185 1.91 -7.34 -21.01
C GLN A 185 2.46 -7.68 -19.63
N ALA A 186 1.59 -8.11 -18.70
CA ALA A 186 2.01 -8.51 -17.36
C ALA A 186 2.96 -9.71 -17.41
N MET A 187 2.69 -10.72 -18.24
CA MET A 187 3.57 -11.87 -18.41
C MET A 187 4.92 -11.50 -19.03
N GLU A 188 4.93 -10.59 -20.00
CA GLU A 188 6.18 -10.08 -20.59
C GLU A 188 7.06 -9.38 -19.53
N LEU A 189 6.46 -8.56 -18.65
CA LEU A 189 7.21 -7.92 -17.55
C LEU A 189 7.70 -8.93 -16.52
N VAL A 190 6.92 -9.97 -16.20
CA VAL A 190 7.36 -11.07 -15.32
C VAL A 190 8.60 -11.74 -15.91
N LYS A 191 8.54 -12.13 -17.20
CA LYS A 191 9.67 -12.77 -17.89
C LYS A 191 10.90 -11.87 -17.91
N LEU A 192 10.71 -10.57 -18.17
CA LEU A 192 11.80 -9.61 -18.11
C LEU A 192 12.41 -9.55 -16.70
N ALA A 193 11.60 -9.36 -15.66
CA ALA A 193 12.07 -9.24 -14.28
C ALA A 193 12.89 -10.45 -13.84
N LEU A 194 12.51 -11.67 -14.27
CA LEU A 194 13.23 -12.91 -13.99
C LEU A 194 14.60 -13.00 -14.68
N THR A 195 14.87 -12.15 -15.69
CA THR A 195 16.21 -12.09 -16.32
C THR A 195 17.15 -11.06 -15.69
N LEU A 196 16.68 -10.27 -14.74
CA LEU A 196 17.41 -9.17 -14.12
C LEU A 196 18.06 -9.64 -12.81
N PRO A 197 19.40 -9.83 -12.77
CA PRO A 197 20.07 -10.57 -11.70
C PRO A 197 20.10 -9.82 -10.34
N HIS A 198 19.92 -8.50 -10.34
CA HIS A 198 19.90 -7.71 -9.11
C HIS A 198 18.48 -7.40 -8.62
N LEU A 199 17.44 -8.01 -9.25
CA LEU A 199 16.05 -7.95 -8.79
C LEU A 199 15.56 -9.33 -8.35
N ASP A 200 14.94 -9.40 -7.18
CA ASP A 200 14.27 -10.59 -6.64
C ASP A 200 12.77 -10.41 -6.78
N LEU A 201 12.19 -10.94 -7.87
CA LEU A 201 10.75 -10.91 -8.09
C LEU A 201 10.04 -11.85 -7.12
N ARG A 202 9.43 -11.29 -6.08
CA ARG A 202 8.73 -12.03 -5.04
C ARG A 202 7.27 -12.29 -5.36
N GLY A 203 6.63 -11.40 -6.10
CA GLY A 203 5.19 -11.51 -6.32
C GLY A 203 4.58 -10.39 -7.14
N LEU A 204 3.26 -10.30 -7.02
CA LEU A 204 2.43 -9.37 -7.75
C LEU A 204 1.69 -8.41 -6.81
N HIS A 205 1.44 -7.23 -7.32
CA HIS A 205 0.55 -6.24 -6.70
C HIS A 205 -0.53 -5.83 -7.70
N CYS A 206 -1.76 -5.66 -7.24
CA CYS A 206 -2.81 -4.95 -7.96
C CYS A 206 -3.56 -4.01 -7.03
N HIS A 207 -4.26 -3.04 -7.58
CA HIS A 207 -5.14 -2.15 -6.83
C HIS A 207 -6.29 -1.74 -7.74
N VAL A 208 -7.50 -2.18 -7.43
CA VAL A 208 -8.65 -2.05 -8.32
C VAL A 208 -9.38 -0.72 -8.17
N GLY A 209 -9.25 -0.04 -7.04
CA GLY A 209 -9.90 1.26 -6.86
C GLY A 209 -9.94 1.71 -5.40
N SER A 210 -10.61 2.83 -5.16
CA SER A 210 -10.83 3.40 -3.82
C SER A 210 -12.32 3.54 -3.55
N GLN A 211 -12.71 3.49 -2.27
CA GLN A 211 -14.11 3.49 -1.84
C GLN A 211 -14.93 2.34 -2.43
N VAL A 212 -14.35 1.15 -2.44
CA VAL A 212 -14.98 -0.08 -2.93
C VAL A 212 -15.77 -0.72 -1.80
N PHE A 213 -17.08 -0.79 -1.95
CA PHE A 213 -17.99 -1.39 -0.96
C PHE A 213 -18.44 -2.82 -1.34
N GLY A 214 -18.27 -3.21 -2.61
CA GLY A 214 -18.65 -4.54 -3.10
C GLY A 214 -17.60 -5.59 -2.75
N GLU A 215 -17.98 -6.61 -2.00
CA GLU A 215 -17.10 -7.75 -1.69
C GLU A 215 -16.75 -8.56 -2.94
N ASP A 216 -17.68 -8.62 -3.90
CA ASP A 216 -17.53 -9.33 -5.18
C ASP A 216 -16.36 -8.81 -6.02
N VAL A 217 -15.99 -7.53 -5.87
CA VAL A 217 -14.86 -6.93 -6.59
C VAL A 217 -13.54 -7.62 -6.20
N TYR A 218 -13.34 -7.88 -4.91
CA TYR A 218 -12.13 -8.58 -4.43
C TYR A 218 -12.14 -10.06 -4.82
N GLN A 219 -13.31 -10.72 -4.80
CA GLN A 219 -13.44 -12.08 -5.26
C GLN A 219 -13.09 -12.19 -6.76
N ARG A 220 -13.67 -11.34 -7.62
CA ARG A 220 -13.34 -11.30 -9.05
C ARG A 220 -11.86 -10.99 -9.29
N THR A 221 -11.25 -10.16 -8.45
CA THR A 221 -9.82 -9.89 -8.53
C THR A 221 -9.00 -11.16 -8.27
N LEU A 222 -9.36 -11.93 -7.24
CA LEU A 222 -8.70 -13.21 -6.95
C LEU A 222 -8.91 -14.23 -8.05
N ASP A 223 -10.10 -14.28 -8.66
CA ASP A 223 -10.43 -15.18 -9.77
C ASP A 223 -9.56 -14.94 -11.03
N ILE A 224 -8.91 -13.76 -11.12
CA ILE A 224 -7.94 -13.44 -12.17
C ILE A 224 -6.50 -13.62 -11.66
N MET A 225 -6.19 -13.07 -10.48
CA MET A 225 -4.81 -13.02 -10.00
C MET A 225 -4.25 -14.39 -9.63
N VAL A 226 -5.07 -15.29 -9.07
CA VAL A 226 -4.61 -16.63 -8.68
C VAL A 226 -4.32 -17.51 -9.91
N PRO A 227 -5.19 -17.59 -10.92
CA PRO A 227 -4.85 -18.26 -12.19
C PRO A 227 -3.64 -17.64 -12.88
N PHE A 228 -3.47 -16.31 -12.83
CA PHE A 228 -2.28 -15.66 -13.40
C PHE A 228 -0.98 -16.06 -12.69
N LEU A 229 -0.98 -16.18 -11.36
CA LEU A 229 0.15 -16.74 -10.61
C LEU A 229 0.44 -18.20 -11.02
N ALA A 230 -0.60 -19.00 -11.27
CA ALA A 230 -0.44 -20.37 -11.76
C ALA A 230 0.20 -20.39 -13.16
N SER A 231 -0.27 -19.54 -14.08
CA SER A 231 0.30 -19.46 -15.43
C SER A 231 1.76 -19.00 -15.43
N ILE A 232 2.15 -18.08 -14.52
CA ILE A 232 3.55 -17.70 -14.33
C ILE A 232 4.40 -18.94 -13.97
N ARG A 233 3.93 -19.74 -13.02
CA ARG A 233 4.64 -20.97 -12.62
C ARG A 233 4.73 -21.97 -13.77
N GLU A 234 3.65 -22.14 -14.53
CA GLU A 234 3.63 -23.06 -15.68
C GLU A 234 4.60 -22.63 -16.79
N GLU A 235 4.65 -21.32 -17.10
CA GLU A 235 5.46 -20.80 -18.19
C GLU A 235 6.94 -20.61 -17.83
N THR A 236 7.25 -20.30 -16.57
CA THR A 236 8.60 -19.90 -16.14
C THR A 236 9.27 -20.90 -15.20
N GLY A 237 8.51 -21.82 -14.62
CA GLY A 237 8.97 -22.72 -13.56
C GLY A 237 9.13 -22.03 -12.18
N VAL A 238 8.90 -20.72 -12.07
CA VAL A 238 9.09 -19.94 -10.84
C VAL A 238 7.76 -19.84 -10.09
N THR A 239 7.78 -20.10 -8.79
CA THR A 239 6.64 -19.88 -7.90
C THR A 239 6.82 -18.56 -7.16
N LEU A 240 5.96 -17.59 -7.43
CA LEU A 240 5.91 -16.33 -6.68
C LEU A 240 5.18 -16.55 -5.36
N SER A 241 5.72 -15.97 -4.28
CA SER A 241 5.24 -16.19 -2.90
C SER A 241 4.32 -15.08 -2.38
N ASP A 242 4.35 -13.91 -3.00
CA ASP A 242 3.69 -12.73 -2.49
C ASP A 242 2.56 -12.25 -3.42
N LEU A 243 1.38 -12.02 -2.84
CA LEU A 243 0.26 -11.41 -3.53
C LEU A 243 -0.29 -10.25 -2.70
N ASN A 244 -0.23 -9.04 -3.25
CA ASN A 244 -0.79 -7.84 -2.65
C ASN A 244 -1.96 -7.33 -3.50
N LEU A 245 -3.17 -7.40 -2.96
CA LEU A 245 -4.39 -6.96 -3.66
C LEU A 245 -4.68 -5.46 -3.54
N GLY A 246 -3.74 -4.70 -2.97
CA GLY A 246 -3.96 -3.29 -2.70
C GLY A 246 -4.88 -3.07 -1.50
N GLY A 247 -5.63 -1.99 -1.55
CA GLY A 247 -6.59 -1.60 -0.52
C GLY A 247 -7.84 -1.01 -1.16
N GLY A 248 -8.27 0.15 -0.65
CA GLY A 248 -9.40 0.87 -1.21
C GLY A 248 -10.75 0.45 -0.63
N TYR A 249 -10.75 -0.25 0.50
CA TYR A 249 -11.98 -0.61 1.22
C TYR A 249 -12.81 0.63 1.52
N GLY A 250 -14.12 0.52 1.27
CA GLY A 250 -15.06 1.62 1.45
C GLY A 250 -15.17 2.07 2.91
N VAL A 251 -15.11 3.38 3.12
CA VAL A 251 -15.31 4.02 4.42
C VAL A 251 -16.58 4.85 4.39
N ARG A 252 -17.50 4.60 5.32
CA ARG A 252 -18.71 5.40 5.45
C ARG A 252 -18.39 6.71 6.15
N TYR A 253 -18.67 7.83 5.48
CA TYR A 253 -18.52 9.18 6.03
C TYR A 253 -19.85 9.74 6.58
N THR A 254 -20.96 9.16 6.18
CA THR A 254 -22.31 9.54 6.62
C THR A 254 -23.09 8.32 7.10
N ALA A 255 -24.12 8.56 7.90
CA ALA A 255 -25.02 7.50 8.37
C ALA A 255 -25.87 6.93 7.21
#